data_7328ab8ab4b68818c2b9b3a7ba797e62
#
_entry.id   7328ab8ab4b68818c2b9b3a7ba797e62
#
_cell.length_a   1.000
_cell.length_b   1.000
_cell.length_c   1.000
_cell.angle_alpha   90.00
_cell.angle_beta   90.00
_cell.angle_gamma   90.00
#
_symmetry.space_group_name_H-M   'P 1'
#
loop_
_entity.id
_entity.type
_entity.pdbx_description
1 polymer ?
#
loop_
_entity_poly.entity_id
_entity_poly.type
_entity_poly.pdbx_seq_one_letter_code
_entity_poly.pdbx_strand_id
1 'polypeptide(L)'
;MGLLDPDPAEHARELLAAAKPHHRRAVELALCDLYGRRAEAIVRLPRGVERALAHRLLHDPRDLPLLLNFIQCGLWLAFSLTLQLTLLPRDGGLSARAVGLFVVHVVVTWAILGQRFILGMHFAAHRTLISPRVPGAALLNALPQLVLANFWGMPAGMYYLHHVVMHHASNNLFSWDLSGTNSYRRDSPLALLHYIANFALHTFLYLPYYAVVKRRFGLAGFALGSTGAYFAAFHALHAYHPAAFWISLGFSSVLGPVALMAGNFGQHQFINPADPADNYGLTVNLVKAPFNMLTFNDGYHIVHHLNSVRIA
;
A
#
# COMPACT_ATOMS: atom_id res chain seq x y z
N MET A 1 0.88 -18.14 20.68
CA MET A 1 1.31 -19.32 19.97
C MET A 1 0.18 -20.33 20.11
N GLY A 2 -0.51 -20.65 19.01
CA GLY A 2 -1.60 -21.63 19.02
C GLY A 2 -1.02 -23.05 19.03
N LEU A 3 -1.80 -24.01 19.53
CA LEU A 3 -1.47 -25.44 19.63
C LEU A 3 -1.16 -26.14 18.28
N LEU A 4 -1.09 -25.41 17.15
CA LEU A 4 -0.88 -25.92 15.80
C LEU A 4 0.32 -25.28 15.07
N ASP A 5 1.06 -24.37 15.68
CA ASP A 5 2.27 -23.84 15.06
C ASP A 5 3.42 -24.84 15.32
N PRO A 6 4.03 -25.40 14.26
CA PRO A 6 5.18 -26.29 14.42
C PRO A 6 6.30 -25.58 15.17
N ASP A 7 7.12 -26.34 15.92
CA ASP A 7 8.34 -25.77 16.51
C ASP A 7 9.17 -25.09 15.42
N PRO A 8 9.48 -23.79 15.56
CA PRO A 8 10.24 -23.06 14.56
C PRO A 8 11.52 -23.74 14.12
N ALA A 9 12.22 -24.42 15.04
CA ALA A 9 13.46 -25.13 14.76
C ALA A 9 13.23 -26.44 13.98
N GLU A 10 12.13 -27.14 14.24
CA GLU A 10 11.72 -28.35 13.51
C GLU A 10 11.28 -27.99 12.09
N HIS A 11 10.39 -27.03 11.95
CA HIS A 11 9.92 -26.53 10.65
C HIS A 11 11.07 -26.01 9.78
N ALA A 12 12.03 -25.27 10.38
CA ALA A 12 13.20 -24.81 9.66
C ALA A 12 14.08 -25.97 9.15
N ARG A 13 14.26 -27.02 9.97
CA ARG A 13 15.01 -28.23 9.56
C ARG A 13 14.33 -28.96 8.41
N GLU A 14 13.03 -29.13 8.46
CA GLU A 14 12.25 -29.78 7.40
C GLU A 14 12.35 -29.03 6.07
N LEU A 15 12.15 -27.70 6.09
CA LEU A 15 12.25 -26.88 4.89
C LEU A 15 13.66 -26.88 4.29
N LEU A 16 14.71 -26.84 5.12
CA LEU A 16 16.09 -26.91 4.65
C LEU A 16 16.45 -28.29 4.11
N ALA A 17 15.90 -29.36 4.68
CA ALA A 17 16.10 -30.72 4.19
C ALA A 17 15.39 -30.95 2.84
N ALA A 18 14.21 -30.38 2.65
CA ALA A 18 13.44 -30.46 1.41
C ALA A 18 13.96 -29.55 0.30
N ALA A 19 14.77 -28.52 0.63
CA ALA A 19 15.24 -27.55 -0.35
C ALA A 19 16.26 -28.15 -1.31
N LYS A 20 16.06 -27.94 -2.61
CA LYS A 20 17.07 -28.25 -3.63
C LYS A 20 18.35 -27.45 -3.37
N PRO A 21 19.54 -27.98 -3.69
CA PRO A 21 20.83 -27.34 -3.37
C PRO A 21 20.92 -25.88 -3.82
N HIS A 22 20.45 -25.57 -5.02
CA HIS A 22 20.47 -24.20 -5.56
C HIS A 22 19.44 -23.26 -4.94
N HIS A 23 18.42 -23.76 -4.26
CA HIS A 23 17.43 -22.96 -3.53
C HIS A 23 17.74 -22.83 -2.03
N ARG A 24 18.68 -23.63 -1.49
CA ARG A 24 18.95 -23.70 -0.05
C ARG A 24 19.24 -22.33 0.55
N ARG A 25 20.04 -21.51 -0.14
CA ARG A 25 20.34 -20.14 0.33
C ARG A 25 19.11 -19.25 0.41
N ALA A 26 18.19 -19.33 -0.55
CA ALA A 26 16.93 -18.57 -0.53
C ALA A 26 16.04 -19.03 0.64
N VAL A 27 15.96 -20.33 0.89
CA VAL A 27 15.22 -20.89 2.04
C VAL A 27 15.82 -20.41 3.36
N GLU A 28 17.14 -20.43 3.53
CA GLU A 28 17.82 -19.91 4.72
C GLU A 28 17.50 -18.43 4.96
N LEU A 29 17.50 -17.61 3.91
CA LEU A 29 17.18 -16.18 4.00
C LEU A 29 15.71 -15.96 4.36
N ALA A 30 14.79 -16.73 3.76
CA ALA A 30 13.38 -16.68 4.06
C ALA A 30 13.08 -17.10 5.52
N LEU A 31 13.76 -18.12 6.02
CA LEU A 31 13.66 -18.51 7.43
C LEU A 31 14.19 -17.42 8.38
N CYS A 32 15.23 -16.68 7.98
CA CYS A 32 15.68 -15.53 8.75
C CYS A 32 14.63 -14.40 8.80
N ASP A 33 13.88 -14.17 7.72
CA ASP A 33 12.78 -13.21 7.73
C ASP A 33 11.62 -13.70 8.59
N LEU A 34 11.25 -14.97 8.49
CA LEU A 34 10.13 -15.57 9.21
C LEU A 34 10.35 -15.62 10.72
N TYR A 35 11.53 -16.08 11.16
CA TYR A 35 11.83 -16.34 12.56
C TYR A 35 12.81 -15.35 13.19
N GLY A 36 13.67 -14.71 12.41
CA GLY A 36 14.70 -13.81 12.90
C GLY A 36 14.24 -12.38 13.15
N ARG A 37 13.20 -11.95 12.44
CA ARG A 37 12.70 -10.58 12.54
C ARG A 37 11.21 -10.54 12.26
N ARG A 38 10.46 -9.80 13.07
CA ARG A 38 9.04 -9.53 12.84
C ARG A 38 8.86 -8.12 12.32
N ALA A 39 7.88 -7.90 11.43
CA ALA A 39 7.44 -6.57 11.06
C ALA A 39 7.08 -5.78 12.32
N GLU A 40 7.77 -4.68 12.57
CA GLU A 40 7.58 -3.90 13.78
C GLU A 40 6.92 -2.56 13.49
N ALA A 41 6.01 -2.14 14.37
CA ALA A 41 5.53 -0.78 14.34
C ALA A 41 6.69 0.18 14.69
N ILE A 42 6.71 1.37 14.06
CA ILE A 42 7.71 2.42 14.35
C ILE A 42 7.59 2.85 15.80
N VAL A 43 6.36 2.90 16.33
CA VAL A 43 6.06 3.23 17.73
C VAL A 43 5.53 1.99 18.43
N ARG A 44 6.09 1.69 19.58
CA ARG A 44 5.65 0.60 20.46
C ARG A 44 4.80 1.17 21.59
N LEU A 45 3.76 0.44 21.95
CA LEU A 45 2.92 0.72 23.10
C LEU A 45 3.31 -0.21 24.28
N PRO A 46 2.90 0.11 25.52
CA PRO A 46 3.05 -0.81 26.64
C PRO A 46 2.44 -2.19 26.31
N ARG A 47 3.14 -3.27 26.66
CA ARG A 47 2.76 -4.65 26.29
C ARG A 47 1.31 -5.02 26.62
N GLY A 48 0.78 -4.50 27.75
CA GLY A 48 -0.62 -4.73 28.15
C GLY A 48 -1.61 -4.10 27.16
N VAL A 49 -1.29 -2.89 26.66
CA VAL A 49 -2.11 -2.18 25.66
C VAL A 49 -2.04 -2.88 24.31
N GLU A 50 -0.83 -3.25 23.83
CA GLU A 50 -0.65 -3.99 22.59
C GLU A 50 -1.46 -5.30 22.59
N ARG A 51 -1.38 -6.06 23.69
CA ARG A 51 -2.15 -7.30 23.85
C ARG A 51 -3.66 -7.05 23.84
N ALA A 52 -4.11 -6.02 24.55
CA ALA A 52 -5.53 -5.67 24.58
C ALA A 52 -6.06 -5.26 23.19
N LEU A 53 -5.32 -4.43 22.46
CA LEU A 53 -5.67 -4.03 21.09
C LEU A 53 -5.69 -5.24 20.16
N ALA A 54 -4.65 -6.07 20.19
CA ALA A 54 -4.53 -7.24 19.32
C ALA A 54 -5.69 -8.23 19.50
N HIS A 55 -6.04 -8.58 20.74
CA HIS A 55 -7.05 -9.59 20.98
C HIS A 55 -8.50 -9.08 21.00
N ARG A 56 -8.72 -7.78 21.26
CA ARG A 56 -10.08 -7.22 21.35
C ARG A 56 -10.55 -6.58 20.05
N LEU A 57 -9.62 -6.01 19.25
CA LEU A 57 -9.98 -5.26 18.06
C LEU A 57 -9.70 -6.03 16.76
N LEU A 58 -8.60 -6.78 16.69
CA LEU A 58 -8.14 -7.34 15.43
C LEU A 58 -8.83 -8.67 15.09
N HIS A 59 -8.99 -8.91 13.79
CA HIS A 59 -9.38 -10.20 13.27
C HIS A 59 -8.26 -11.24 13.49
N ASP A 60 -7.02 -10.85 13.17
CA ASP A 60 -5.79 -11.58 13.48
C ASP A 60 -4.89 -10.74 14.41
N PRO A 61 -4.54 -11.23 15.61
CA PRO A 61 -3.66 -10.49 16.53
C PRO A 61 -2.28 -10.12 15.95
N ARG A 62 -1.82 -10.85 14.93
CA ARG A 62 -0.53 -10.59 14.24
C ARG A 62 -0.56 -9.29 13.44
N ASP A 63 -1.73 -8.76 13.12
CA ASP A 63 -1.91 -7.51 12.38
C ASP A 63 -1.75 -6.24 13.22
N LEU A 64 -1.34 -6.37 14.48
CA LEU A 64 -1.13 -5.21 15.34
C LEU A 64 -0.18 -4.16 14.73
N PRO A 65 0.95 -4.52 14.11
CA PRO A 65 1.83 -3.54 13.45
C PRO A 65 1.11 -2.76 12.34
N LEU A 66 0.21 -3.41 11.61
CA LEU A 66 -0.58 -2.78 10.55
C LEU A 66 -1.59 -1.78 11.12
N LEU A 67 -2.31 -2.14 12.18
CA LEU A 67 -3.20 -1.21 12.89
C LEU A 67 -2.44 0.02 13.41
N LEU A 68 -1.31 -0.20 14.10
CA LEU A 68 -0.49 0.88 14.64
C LEU A 68 0.05 1.79 13.54
N ASN A 69 0.39 1.24 12.38
CA ASN A 69 0.81 2.02 11.22
C ASN A 69 -0.30 2.98 10.75
N PHE A 70 -1.54 2.52 10.58
CA PHE A 70 -2.64 3.39 10.19
C PHE A 70 -2.96 4.46 11.23
N ILE A 71 -2.90 4.12 12.52
CA ILE A 71 -3.05 5.10 13.60
C ILE A 71 -1.95 6.17 13.52
N GLN A 72 -0.69 5.77 13.36
CA GLN A 72 0.44 6.72 13.23
C GLN A 72 0.27 7.63 12.02
N CYS A 73 -0.13 7.09 10.87
CA CYS A 73 -0.42 7.87 9.68
C CYS A 73 -1.53 8.89 9.93
N GLY A 74 -2.64 8.46 10.52
CA GLY A 74 -3.76 9.36 10.84
C GLY A 74 -3.39 10.47 11.82
N LEU A 75 -2.68 10.14 12.90
CA LEU A 75 -2.19 11.12 13.87
C LEU A 75 -1.20 12.11 13.25
N TRP A 76 -0.27 11.62 12.45
CA TRP A 76 0.66 12.47 11.72
C TRP A 76 -0.05 13.44 10.78
N LEU A 77 -0.98 12.95 9.97
CA LEU A 77 -1.73 13.80 9.03
C LEU A 77 -2.54 14.87 9.75
N ALA A 78 -3.26 14.50 10.82
CA ALA A 78 -4.02 15.44 11.63
C ALA A 78 -3.11 16.52 12.25
N PHE A 79 -1.99 16.12 12.83
CA PHE A 79 -1.01 17.04 13.42
C PHE A 79 -0.41 17.96 12.34
N SER A 80 0.08 17.40 11.24
CA SER A 80 0.71 18.17 10.17
C SER A 80 -0.27 19.16 9.53
N LEU A 81 -1.50 18.73 9.25
CA LEU A 81 -2.52 19.62 8.69
C LEU A 81 -2.90 20.74 9.67
N THR A 82 -3.02 20.42 10.95
CA THR A 82 -3.26 21.44 12.00
C THR A 82 -2.15 22.50 12.02
N LEU A 83 -0.88 22.08 11.98
CA LEU A 83 0.24 23.03 11.92
C LEU A 83 0.19 23.91 10.67
N GLN A 84 -0.12 23.33 9.52
CA GLN A 84 -0.22 24.08 8.27
C GLN A 84 -1.34 25.14 8.34
N LEU A 85 -2.53 24.75 8.83
CA LEU A 85 -3.68 25.62 8.91
C LEU A 85 -3.54 26.73 9.96
N THR A 86 -2.73 26.50 11.02
CA THR A 86 -2.54 27.46 12.12
C THR A 86 -1.32 28.36 11.96
N LEU A 87 -0.25 27.85 11.33
CA LEU A 87 1.04 28.55 11.25
C LEU A 87 1.31 29.24 9.92
N LEU A 88 0.57 28.86 8.86
CA LEU A 88 0.73 29.47 7.55
C LEU A 88 -0.36 30.50 7.25
N PRO A 89 -0.04 31.58 6.54
CA PRO A 89 -1.04 32.54 6.09
C PRO A 89 -1.94 31.94 4.99
N ARG A 90 -3.18 32.34 4.96
CA ARG A 90 -4.17 31.85 3.98
C ARG A 90 -3.91 32.32 2.56
N ASP A 91 -3.26 33.45 2.38
CA ASP A 91 -2.89 34.02 1.08
C ASP A 91 -1.86 33.20 0.29
N GLY A 92 -1.29 32.17 0.93
CA GLY A 92 -0.46 31.16 0.25
C GLY A 92 0.94 31.66 -0.14
N GLY A 93 1.43 32.75 0.42
CA GLY A 93 2.75 33.27 0.15
C GLY A 93 3.88 32.27 0.44
N LEU A 94 4.87 32.17 -0.46
CA LEU A 94 6.07 31.36 -0.23
C LEU A 94 6.91 31.99 0.88
N SER A 95 7.09 31.29 1.98
CA SER A 95 7.88 31.72 3.13
C SER A 95 8.81 30.61 3.61
N ALA A 96 9.88 30.97 4.33
CA ALA A 96 10.78 29.98 4.94
C ALA A 96 10.02 28.98 5.83
N ARG A 97 8.98 29.45 6.53
CA ARG A 97 8.09 28.58 7.34
C ARG A 97 7.29 27.61 6.48
N ALA A 98 6.73 28.05 5.35
CA ALA A 98 6.01 27.19 4.43
C ALA A 98 6.93 26.11 3.82
N VAL A 99 8.14 26.50 3.42
CA VAL A 99 9.16 25.57 2.93
C VAL A 99 9.56 24.57 4.02
N GLY A 100 9.79 25.02 5.25
CA GLY A 100 10.12 24.15 6.38
C GLY A 100 9.03 23.13 6.66
N LEU A 101 7.75 23.55 6.73
CA LEU A 101 6.61 22.64 6.92
C LEU A 101 6.43 21.69 5.74
N PHE A 102 6.63 22.14 4.51
CA PHE A 102 6.63 21.28 3.32
C PHE A 102 7.69 20.18 3.42
N VAL A 103 8.94 20.54 3.70
CA VAL A 103 10.04 19.57 3.83
C VAL A 103 9.74 18.55 4.91
N VAL A 104 9.33 19.00 6.09
CA VAL A 104 8.99 18.10 7.21
C VAL A 104 7.82 17.19 6.83
N HIS A 105 6.76 17.75 6.23
CA HIS A 105 5.61 16.96 5.80
C HIS A 105 6.02 15.89 4.77
N VAL A 106 6.77 16.26 3.75
CA VAL A 106 7.21 15.33 2.69
C VAL A 106 8.11 14.24 3.25
N VAL A 107 9.10 14.60 4.08
CA VAL A 107 10.00 13.62 4.69
C VAL A 107 9.23 12.61 5.55
N VAL A 108 8.37 13.08 6.44
CA VAL A 108 7.64 12.16 7.32
C VAL A 108 6.56 11.38 6.55
N THR A 109 5.76 12.05 5.71
CA THR A 109 4.67 11.39 4.97
C THR A 109 5.19 10.41 3.95
N TRP A 110 6.26 10.74 3.21
CA TRP A 110 6.72 9.93 2.08
C TRP A 110 7.96 9.09 2.38
N ALA A 111 9.01 9.65 3.00
CA ALA A 111 10.22 8.89 3.24
C ALA A 111 10.10 7.95 4.46
N ILE A 112 9.31 8.31 5.48
CA ILE A 112 9.17 7.50 6.70
C ILE A 112 7.91 6.62 6.64
N LEU A 113 6.75 7.20 6.31
CA LEU A 113 5.46 6.52 6.39
C LEU A 113 4.94 6.00 5.04
N GLY A 114 5.35 6.59 3.91
CA GLY A 114 4.70 6.37 2.61
C GLY A 114 4.71 4.93 2.16
N GLN A 115 5.87 4.28 2.18
CA GLN A 115 5.97 2.88 1.79
C GLN A 115 5.15 1.97 2.72
N ARG A 116 5.24 2.21 4.04
CA ARG A 116 4.45 1.45 5.02
C ARG A 116 2.95 1.67 4.86
N PHE A 117 2.53 2.90 4.54
CA PHE A 117 1.13 3.19 4.29
C PHE A 117 0.62 2.49 3.03
N ILE A 118 1.33 2.63 1.91
CA ILE A 118 0.93 2.03 0.62
C ILE A 118 0.83 0.51 0.75
N LEU A 119 1.83 -0.13 1.35
CA LEU A 119 1.83 -1.59 1.52
C LEU A 119 0.89 -2.06 2.64
N GLY A 120 0.65 -1.23 3.65
CA GLY A 120 -0.43 -1.47 4.60
C GLY A 120 -1.81 -1.44 3.94
N MET A 121 -2.04 -0.49 3.02
CA MET A 121 -3.25 -0.43 2.19
C MET A 121 -3.39 -1.65 1.29
N HIS A 122 -2.28 -2.16 0.75
CA HIS A 122 -2.21 -3.38 -0.02
C HIS A 122 -2.86 -4.55 0.76
N PHE A 123 -2.41 -4.80 1.99
CA PHE A 123 -2.98 -5.86 2.83
C PHE A 123 -4.43 -5.58 3.23
N ALA A 124 -4.75 -4.34 3.61
CA ALA A 124 -6.11 -3.97 3.99
C ALA A 124 -7.12 -4.03 2.82
N ALA A 125 -6.65 -4.04 1.57
CA ALA A 125 -7.49 -4.25 0.40
C ALA A 125 -7.92 -5.72 0.23
N HIS A 126 -7.12 -6.68 0.72
CA HIS A 126 -7.40 -8.11 0.58
C HIS A 126 -8.16 -8.70 1.76
N ARG A 127 -8.04 -8.11 2.95
CA ARG A 127 -8.65 -8.67 4.18
C ARG A 127 -9.04 -7.60 5.18
N THR A 128 -10.01 -7.95 6.04
CA THR A 128 -10.46 -7.08 7.12
C THR A 128 -9.46 -7.11 8.27
N LEU A 129 -9.05 -5.93 8.74
CA LEU A 129 -8.14 -5.75 9.88
C LEU A 129 -8.89 -5.84 11.21
N ILE A 130 -9.99 -5.09 11.32
CA ILE A 130 -10.82 -5.04 12.53
C ILE A 130 -11.82 -6.19 12.51
N SER A 131 -11.90 -6.92 13.63
CA SER A 131 -12.82 -8.04 13.81
C SER A 131 -14.29 -7.61 13.62
N PRO A 132 -15.10 -8.39 12.90
CA PRO A 132 -16.53 -8.08 12.73
C PRO A 132 -17.31 -8.08 14.05
N ARG A 133 -16.73 -8.58 15.15
CA ARG A 133 -17.31 -8.50 16.50
C ARG A 133 -17.24 -7.09 17.10
N VAL A 134 -16.41 -6.21 16.55
CA VAL A 134 -16.26 -4.84 17.03
C VAL A 134 -17.39 -3.98 16.45
N PRO A 135 -18.16 -3.26 17.27
CA PRO A 135 -19.15 -2.31 16.78
C PRO A 135 -18.51 -1.28 15.84
N GLY A 136 -19.11 -1.08 14.67
CA GLY A 136 -18.56 -0.17 13.66
C GLY A 136 -17.36 -0.71 12.88
N ALA A 137 -17.02 -1.99 12.98
CA ALA A 137 -15.88 -2.61 12.29
C ALA A 137 -15.84 -2.31 10.78
N ALA A 138 -17.00 -2.28 10.11
CA ALA A 138 -17.06 -1.96 8.68
C ALA A 138 -16.51 -0.56 8.38
N LEU A 139 -16.89 0.45 9.16
CA LEU A 139 -16.38 1.81 9.03
C LEU A 139 -14.89 1.88 9.38
N LEU A 140 -14.47 1.26 10.48
CA LEU A 140 -13.07 1.24 10.91
C LEU A 140 -12.16 0.59 9.85
N ASN A 141 -12.59 -0.51 9.24
CA ASN A 141 -11.86 -1.15 8.14
C ASN A 141 -11.82 -0.27 6.88
N ALA A 142 -12.83 0.56 6.65
CA ALA A 142 -12.88 1.44 5.49
C ALA A 142 -12.08 2.73 5.66
N LEU A 143 -11.84 3.21 6.89
CA LEU A 143 -11.16 4.49 7.16
C LEU A 143 -9.82 4.67 6.43
N PRO A 144 -8.90 3.68 6.38
CA PRO A 144 -7.65 3.85 5.65
C PRO A 144 -7.88 4.19 4.18
N GLN A 145 -8.83 3.54 3.52
CA GLN A 145 -9.16 3.78 2.11
C GLN A 145 -10.01 5.03 1.89
N LEU A 146 -10.99 5.28 2.76
CA LEU A 146 -11.92 6.40 2.59
C LEU A 146 -11.30 7.75 2.93
N VAL A 147 -10.42 7.79 3.92
CA VAL A 147 -9.87 9.04 4.46
C VAL A 147 -8.38 9.16 4.21
N LEU A 148 -7.58 8.21 4.72
CA LEU A 148 -6.13 8.36 4.73
C LEU A 148 -5.55 8.31 3.31
N ALA A 149 -6.02 7.41 2.46
CA ALA A 149 -5.49 7.21 1.10
C ALA A 149 -5.49 8.48 0.24
N ASN A 150 -6.43 9.40 0.49
CA ASN A 150 -6.49 10.68 -0.23
C ASN A 150 -5.21 11.53 -0.05
N PHE A 151 -4.57 11.44 1.13
CA PHE A 151 -3.32 12.16 1.44
C PHE A 151 -2.08 11.49 0.83
N TRP A 152 -2.24 10.33 0.19
CA TRP A 152 -1.24 9.66 -0.64
C TRP A 152 -1.63 9.63 -2.12
N GLY A 153 -2.54 10.52 -2.54
CA GLY A 153 -2.93 10.67 -3.94
C GLY A 153 -3.83 9.56 -4.48
N MET A 154 -4.52 8.83 -3.60
CA MET A 154 -5.40 7.72 -3.96
C MET A 154 -6.84 8.03 -3.50
N PRO A 155 -7.75 8.41 -4.41
CA PRO A 155 -9.17 8.56 -4.06
C PRO A 155 -9.76 7.28 -3.49
N ALA A 156 -10.75 7.43 -2.62
CA ALA A 156 -11.39 6.32 -1.92
C ALA A 156 -11.85 5.20 -2.86
N GLY A 157 -11.50 3.95 -2.53
CA GLY A 157 -11.88 2.78 -3.32
C GLY A 157 -11.11 2.55 -4.62
N MET A 158 -10.36 3.53 -5.12
CA MET A 158 -9.56 3.38 -6.34
C MET A 158 -8.46 2.35 -6.18
N TYR A 159 -7.82 2.30 -5.00
CA TYR A 159 -6.81 1.29 -4.74
C TYR A 159 -7.38 -0.14 -4.78
N TYR A 160 -8.53 -0.37 -4.14
CA TYR A 160 -9.21 -1.67 -4.18
C TYR A 160 -9.61 -2.06 -5.61
N LEU A 161 -10.19 -1.13 -6.37
CA LEU A 161 -10.60 -1.36 -7.75
C LEU A 161 -9.40 -1.67 -8.66
N HIS A 162 -8.31 -0.92 -8.51
CA HIS A 162 -7.07 -1.17 -9.23
C HIS A 162 -6.44 -2.52 -8.81
N HIS A 163 -6.12 -2.66 -7.53
CA HIS A 163 -5.25 -3.74 -7.07
C HIS A 163 -5.96 -5.11 -7.02
N VAL A 164 -7.14 -5.15 -6.38
CA VAL A 164 -7.85 -6.42 -6.17
C VAL A 164 -8.72 -6.81 -7.36
N VAL A 165 -9.45 -5.83 -7.92
CA VAL A 165 -10.47 -6.14 -8.95
C VAL A 165 -9.85 -6.24 -10.34
N MET A 166 -8.81 -5.46 -10.63
CA MET A 166 -8.17 -5.43 -11.95
C MET A 166 -6.83 -6.16 -11.96
N HIS A 167 -5.83 -5.72 -11.18
CA HIS A 167 -4.45 -6.21 -11.26
C HIS A 167 -4.33 -7.70 -10.95
N HIS A 168 -4.84 -8.18 -9.81
CA HIS A 168 -4.84 -9.61 -9.50
C HIS A 168 -5.67 -10.45 -10.48
N ALA A 169 -6.79 -9.91 -10.98
CA ALA A 169 -7.63 -10.62 -11.94
C ALA A 169 -7.04 -10.66 -13.35
N SER A 170 -6.22 -9.68 -13.71
CA SER A 170 -5.57 -9.57 -15.03
C SER A 170 -4.14 -10.11 -15.04
N ASN A 171 -3.61 -10.45 -13.88
CA ASN A 171 -2.31 -11.09 -13.70
C ASN A 171 -1.15 -10.35 -14.39
N ASN A 172 -1.09 -9.02 -14.21
CA ASN A 172 -0.08 -8.13 -14.81
C ASN A 172 -0.09 -8.08 -16.36
N LEU A 173 -1.17 -8.52 -17.04
CA LEU A 173 -1.29 -8.47 -18.49
C LEU A 173 -1.88 -7.14 -18.96
N PHE A 174 -1.12 -6.39 -19.76
CA PHE A 174 -1.45 -5.03 -20.20
C PHE A 174 -2.82 -4.85 -20.87
N SER A 175 -3.32 -5.85 -21.60
CA SER A 175 -4.60 -5.72 -22.33
C SER A 175 -5.81 -5.34 -21.45
N TRP A 176 -5.75 -5.70 -20.16
CA TRP A 176 -6.80 -5.40 -19.17
C TRP A 176 -6.27 -4.73 -17.93
N ASP A 177 -4.99 -4.90 -17.59
CA ASP A 177 -4.34 -4.32 -16.44
C ASP A 177 -3.66 -3.01 -16.82
N LEU A 178 -4.22 -1.87 -16.37
CA LEU A 178 -3.62 -0.55 -16.58
C LEU A 178 -2.20 -0.46 -16.01
N SER A 179 -1.90 -1.26 -14.99
CA SER A 179 -0.58 -1.38 -14.37
C SER A 179 0.25 -2.56 -14.89
N GLY A 180 -0.20 -3.24 -15.95
CA GLY A 180 0.53 -4.33 -16.57
C GLY A 180 1.89 -3.90 -17.13
N THR A 181 2.95 -4.59 -16.72
CA THR A 181 4.33 -4.19 -17.05
C THR A 181 4.89 -4.89 -18.28
N ASN A 182 4.23 -5.95 -18.78
CA ASN A 182 4.74 -6.83 -19.81
C ASN A 182 5.01 -6.15 -21.16
N SER A 183 4.35 -5.03 -21.47
CA SER A 183 4.53 -4.28 -22.72
C SER A 183 5.60 -3.20 -22.67
N TYR A 184 6.25 -2.99 -21.51
CA TYR A 184 7.23 -1.92 -21.33
C TYR A 184 8.65 -2.45 -21.28
N ARG A 185 9.58 -1.75 -21.91
CA ARG A 185 11.02 -2.07 -21.88
C ARG A 185 11.57 -1.85 -20.46
N ARG A 186 12.41 -2.81 -20.00
CA ARG A 186 13.01 -2.80 -18.65
C ARG A 186 14.27 -1.97 -18.55
N ASP A 187 14.91 -1.69 -19.68
CA ASP A 187 16.18 -1.00 -19.81
C ASP A 187 16.03 0.49 -20.21
N SER A 188 14.81 1.03 -20.22
CA SER A 188 14.53 2.38 -20.69
C SER A 188 13.83 3.23 -19.63
N PRO A 189 14.47 4.30 -19.12
CA PRO A 189 13.81 5.26 -18.23
C PRO A 189 12.60 5.94 -18.88
N LEU A 190 12.61 6.14 -20.20
CA LEU A 190 11.45 6.69 -20.91
C LEU A 190 10.26 5.73 -20.92
N ALA A 191 10.50 4.42 -21.00
CA ALA A 191 9.44 3.43 -20.88
C ALA A 191 8.83 3.43 -19.48
N LEU A 192 9.64 3.57 -18.43
CA LEU A 192 9.16 3.73 -17.07
C LEU A 192 8.34 5.02 -16.90
N LEU A 193 8.81 6.14 -17.40
CA LEU A 193 8.07 7.40 -17.37
C LEU A 193 6.73 7.29 -18.11
N HIS A 194 6.73 6.66 -19.29
CA HIS A 194 5.51 6.42 -20.06
C HIS A 194 4.53 5.54 -19.26
N TYR A 195 5.02 4.47 -18.64
CA TYR A 195 4.23 3.58 -17.79
C TYR A 195 3.55 4.33 -16.63
N ILE A 196 4.32 5.15 -15.89
CA ILE A 196 3.81 5.96 -14.79
C ILE A 196 2.78 6.98 -15.29
N ALA A 197 3.10 7.70 -16.38
CA ALA A 197 2.21 8.70 -16.96
C ALA A 197 0.91 8.09 -17.47
N ASN A 198 0.98 6.92 -18.14
CA ASN A 198 -0.19 6.20 -18.61
C ASN A 198 -1.13 5.87 -17.46
N PHE A 199 -0.62 5.33 -16.37
CA PHE A 199 -1.45 5.06 -15.18
C PHE A 199 -2.04 6.34 -14.58
N ALA A 200 -1.21 7.36 -14.33
CA ALA A 200 -1.63 8.60 -13.69
C ALA A 200 -2.73 9.33 -14.47
N LEU A 201 -2.63 9.34 -15.79
CA LEU A 201 -3.59 10.04 -16.67
C LEU A 201 -4.90 9.26 -16.85
N HIS A 202 -4.85 7.94 -16.91
CA HIS A 202 -6.02 7.13 -17.28
C HIS A 202 -6.76 6.52 -16.10
N THR A 203 -6.13 6.41 -14.92
CA THR A 203 -6.68 5.68 -13.76
C THR A 203 -8.10 6.13 -13.38
N PHE A 204 -8.39 7.44 -13.38
CA PHE A 204 -9.68 7.99 -12.94
C PHE A 204 -10.86 7.68 -13.87
N LEU A 205 -10.61 7.40 -15.13
CA LEU A 205 -11.64 7.03 -16.10
C LEU A 205 -11.61 5.54 -16.42
N TYR A 206 -10.43 4.97 -16.57
CA TYR A 206 -10.27 3.57 -16.96
C TYR A 206 -10.74 2.59 -15.88
N LEU A 207 -10.45 2.85 -14.60
CA LEU A 207 -10.87 1.94 -13.53
C LEU A 207 -12.41 1.87 -13.38
N PRO A 208 -13.17 2.99 -13.34
CA PRO A 208 -14.62 2.92 -13.39
C PRO A 208 -15.16 2.24 -14.66
N TYR A 209 -14.57 2.52 -15.83
CA TYR A 209 -14.90 1.84 -17.08
C TYR A 209 -14.69 0.32 -16.97
N TYR A 210 -13.53 -0.11 -16.47
CA TYR A 210 -13.25 -1.52 -16.24
C TYR A 210 -14.29 -2.17 -15.31
N ALA A 211 -14.69 -1.50 -14.23
CA ALA A 211 -15.73 -1.98 -13.33
C ALA A 211 -17.09 -2.14 -14.06
N VAL A 212 -17.44 -1.21 -14.96
CA VAL A 212 -18.64 -1.34 -15.82
C VAL A 212 -18.54 -2.57 -16.72
N VAL A 213 -17.43 -2.75 -17.41
CA VAL A 213 -17.18 -3.93 -18.29
C VAL A 213 -17.31 -5.24 -17.50
N LYS A 214 -16.85 -5.27 -16.25
CA LYS A 214 -16.99 -6.41 -15.33
C LYS A 214 -18.37 -6.48 -14.64
N ARG A 215 -19.35 -5.65 -15.06
CA ARG A 215 -20.73 -5.57 -14.51
C ARG A 215 -20.76 -5.25 -13.01
N ARG A 216 -19.75 -4.57 -12.48
CA ARG A 216 -19.66 -4.11 -11.08
C ARG A 216 -20.12 -2.66 -10.97
N PHE A 217 -21.37 -2.39 -11.36
CA PHE A 217 -21.90 -1.02 -11.49
C PHE A 217 -21.87 -0.20 -10.20
N GLY A 218 -22.15 -0.83 -9.04
CA GLY A 218 -22.04 -0.18 -7.73
C GLY A 218 -20.62 0.30 -7.43
N LEU A 219 -19.60 -0.51 -7.77
CA LEU A 219 -18.20 -0.13 -7.59
C LEU A 219 -17.79 0.97 -8.57
N ALA A 220 -18.25 0.92 -9.81
CA ALA A 220 -18.02 1.98 -10.79
C ALA A 220 -18.61 3.33 -10.33
N GLY A 221 -19.86 3.32 -9.88
CA GLY A 221 -20.53 4.52 -9.34
C GLY A 221 -19.82 5.06 -8.09
N PHE A 222 -19.39 4.18 -7.18
CA PHE A 222 -18.59 4.56 -6.01
C PHE A 222 -17.26 5.19 -6.41
N ALA A 223 -16.52 4.60 -7.35
CA ALA A 223 -15.23 5.11 -7.82
C ALA A 223 -15.37 6.50 -8.48
N LEU A 224 -16.40 6.70 -9.32
CA LEU A 224 -16.69 8.00 -9.93
C LEU A 224 -17.07 9.05 -8.88
N GLY A 225 -17.97 8.70 -7.96
CA GLY A 225 -18.41 9.59 -6.88
C GLY A 225 -17.27 9.97 -5.94
N SER A 226 -16.42 9.01 -5.55
CA SER A 226 -15.26 9.27 -4.69
C SER A 226 -14.19 10.12 -5.38
N THR A 227 -13.97 9.92 -6.68
CA THR A 227 -13.08 10.77 -7.49
C THR A 227 -13.63 12.20 -7.56
N GLY A 228 -14.92 12.36 -7.79
CA GLY A 228 -15.58 13.68 -7.76
C GLY A 228 -15.44 14.36 -6.39
N ALA A 229 -15.67 13.63 -5.29
CA ALA A 229 -15.50 14.13 -3.94
C ALA A 229 -14.02 14.51 -3.64
N TYR A 230 -13.08 13.73 -4.14
CA TYR A 230 -11.65 14.02 -4.01
C TYR A 230 -11.26 15.34 -4.68
N PHE A 231 -11.68 15.58 -5.91
CA PHE A 231 -11.41 16.84 -6.60
C PHE A 231 -12.21 18.02 -6.02
N ALA A 232 -13.42 17.78 -5.50
CA ALA A 232 -14.16 18.80 -4.77
C ALA A 232 -13.43 19.22 -3.48
N ALA A 233 -12.89 18.25 -2.72
CA ALA A 233 -12.06 18.52 -1.54
C ALA A 233 -10.78 19.27 -1.92
N PHE A 234 -10.15 18.95 -3.05
CA PHE A 234 -9.01 19.67 -3.60
C PHE A 234 -9.34 21.14 -3.82
N HIS A 235 -10.43 21.40 -4.55
CA HIS A 235 -10.87 22.76 -4.83
C HIS A 235 -11.20 23.51 -3.54
N ALA A 236 -11.92 22.89 -2.63
CA ALA A 236 -12.31 23.51 -1.36
C ALA A 236 -11.08 23.86 -0.48
N LEU A 237 -10.13 22.93 -0.31
CA LEU A 237 -8.93 23.20 0.48
C LEU A 237 -8.01 24.20 -0.20
N HIS A 238 -7.88 24.15 -1.54
CA HIS A 238 -7.10 25.12 -2.30
C HIS A 238 -7.69 26.53 -2.18
N ALA A 239 -9.00 26.67 -2.31
CA ALA A 239 -9.69 27.95 -2.16
C ALA A 239 -9.61 28.49 -0.72
N TYR A 240 -9.67 27.60 0.29
CA TYR A 240 -9.61 27.97 1.68
C TYR A 240 -8.20 28.29 2.16
N HIS A 241 -7.20 27.46 1.76
CA HIS A 241 -5.82 27.55 2.23
C HIS A 241 -4.83 26.95 1.23
N PRO A 242 -4.40 27.71 0.18
CA PRO A 242 -3.56 27.20 -0.91
C PRO A 242 -2.27 26.50 -0.43
N ALA A 243 -1.57 27.08 0.56
CA ALA A 243 -0.34 26.48 1.06
C ALA A 243 -0.57 25.11 1.70
N ALA A 244 -1.59 24.97 2.55
CA ALA A 244 -1.94 23.68 3.16
C ALA A 244 -2.40 22.67 2.11
N PHE A 245 -3.13 23.09 1.07
CA PHE A 245 -3.47 22.24 -0.05
C PHE A 245 -2.23 21.67 -0.74
N TRP A 246 -1.29 22.53 -1.16
CA TRP A 246 -0.11 22.08 -1.88
C TRP A 246 0.80 21.20 -1.04
N ILE A 247 0.91 21.46 0.26
CA ILE A 247 1.73 20.65 1.16
C ILE A 247 1.10 19.27 1.38
N SER A 248 -0.19 19.19 1.67
CA SER A 248 -0.82 17.94 2.13
C SER A 248 -1.46 17.11 1.04
N LEU A 249 -2.18 17.72 0.08
CA LEU A 249 -2.91 17.00 -0.98
C LEU A 249 -2.31 17.18 -2.36
N GLY A 250 -1.98 18.42 -2.74
CA GLY A 250 -1.55 18.75 -4.10
C GLY A 250 -0.25 18.03 -4.50
N PHE A 251 0.78 18.08 -3.65
CA PHE A 251 2.03 17.37 -3.89
C PHE A 251 1.84 15.85 -3.90
N SER A 252 1.05 15.33 -2.96
CA SER A 252 0.77 13.90 -2.86
C SER A 252 -0.02 13.34 -4.03
N SER A 253 -0.89 14.15 -4.66
CA SER A 253 -1.64 13.73 -5.86
C SER A 253 -0.74 13.48 -7.08
N VAL A 254 0.43 14.13 -7.12
CA VAL A 254 1.44 13.89 -8.16
C VAL A 254 2.38 12.76 -7.76
N LEU A 255 2.87 12.76 -6.51
CA LEU A 255 3.85 11.77 -6.07
C LEU A 255 3.25 10.38 -5.84
N GLY A 256 1.96 10.29 -5.47
CA GLY A 256 1.28 9.03 -5.21
C GLY A 256 1.30 8.05 -6.38
N PRO A 257 0.79 8.42 -7.55
CA PRO A 257 0.87 7.58 -8.75
C PRO A 257 2.30 7.22 -9.14
N VAL A 258 3.26 8.14 -8.97
CA VAL A 258 4.68 7.88 -9.26
C VAL A 258 5.23 6.80 -8.32
N ALA A 259 5.04 6.95 -7.01
CA ALA A 259 5.53 6.00 -6.03
C ALA A 259 4.87 4.62 -6.18
N LEU A 260 3.53 4.60 -6.39
CA LEU A 260 2.78 3.37 -6.58
C LEU A 260 3.25 2.60 -7.81
N MET A 261 3.36 3.29 -8.95
CA MET A 261 3.74 2.64 -10.21
C MET A 261 5.23 2.31 -10.30
N ALA A 262 6.12 3.09 -9.71
CA ALA A 262 7.53 2.72 -9.60
C ALA A 262 7.70 1.45 -8.74
N GLY A 263 6.95 1.33 -7.64
CA GLY A 263 6.91 0.12 -6.81
C GLY A 263 6.40 -1.10 -7.59
N ASN A 264 5.25 -0.96 -8.24
CA ASN A 264 4.65 -2.03 -9.05
C ASN A 264 5.57 -2.47 -10.20
N PHE A 265 6.20 -1.52 -10.90
CA PHE A 265 7.17 -1.85 -11.95
C PHE A 265 8.36 -2.65 -11.41
N GLY A 266 8.87 -2.27 -10.23
CA GLY A 266 9.96 -2.99 -9.56
C GLY A 266 9.58 -4.42 -9.16
N GLN A 267 8.38 -4.62 -8.62
CA GLN A 267 7.87 -5.95 -8.23
C GLN A 267 7.66 -6.87 -9.44
N HIS A 268 7.24 -6.32 -10.58
CA HIS A 268 6.97 -7.05 -11.83
C HIS A 268 8.07 -6.86 -12.89
N GLN A 269 9.29 -6.55 -12.50
CA GLN A 269 10.38 -6.27 -13.42
C GLN A 269 10.86 -7.50 -14.18
N PHE A 270 10.97 -8.64 -13.54
CA PHE A 270 11.52 -9.88 -14.11
C PHE A 270 10.41 -10.86 -14.43
N ILE A 271 9.68 -10.57 -15.51
CA ILE A 271 8.65 -11.47 -16.06
C ILE A 271 9.28 -12.44 -17.03
N ASN A 272 8.67 -13.63 -17.19
CA ASN A 272 9.03 -14.59 -18.23
C ASN A 272 8.46 -14.13 -19.58
N PRO A 273 9.28 -13.75 -20.59
CA PRO A 273 8.75 -13.30 -21.86
C PRO A 273 8.05 -14.39 -22.67
N ALA A 274 8.39 -15.67 -22.43
CA ALA A 274 7.79 -16.81 -23.12
C ALA A 274 6.41 -17.16 -22.54
N ASP A 275 6.18 -16.87 -21.26
CA ASP A 275 4.91 -17.04 -20.57
C ASP A 275 4.69 -15.91 -19.57
N PRO A 276 4.23 -14.74 -20.03
CA PRO A 276 4.04 -13.57 -19.15
C PRO A 276 2.88 -13.72 -18.19
N ALA A 277 2.06 -14.75 -18.33
CA ALA A 277 0.95 -15.07 -17.40
C ALA A 277 1.31 -16.14 -16.35
N ASP A 278 2.54 -16.66 -16.38
CA ASP A 278 3.01 -17.65 -15.40
C ASP A 278 2.97 -17.06 -13.99
N ASN A 279 2.18 -17.66 -13.10
CA ASN A 279 2.00 -17.22 -11.74
C ASN A 279 3.30 -17.19 -10.90
N TYR A 280 4.32 -17.94 -11.29
CA TYR A 280 5.62 -17.97 -10.61
C TYR A 280 6.65 -17.05 -11.28
N GLY A 281 6.44 -16.69 -12.54
CA GLY A 281 7.36 -15.89 -13.36
C GLY A 281 6.91 -14.45 -13.62
N LEU A 282 5.74 -14.02 -13.08
CA LEU A 282 5.21 -12.67 -13.31
C LEU A 282 5.73 -11.63 -12.32
N THR A 283 6.37 -12.08 -11.23
CA THR A 283 6.91 -11.21 -10.20
C THR A 283 8.11 -11.85 -9.49
N VAL A 284 8.73 -11.16 -8.55
CA VAL A 284 9.90 -11.64 -7.80
C VAL A 284 9.69 -11.57 -6.30
N ASN A 285 10.35 -12.48 -5.57
CA ASN A 285 10.43 -12.39 -4.12
C ASN A 285 11.72 -11.67 -3.68
N LEU A 286 11.57 -10.70 -2.79
CA LEU A 286 12.67 -10.07 -2.06
C LEU A 286 12.78 -10.73 -0.68
N VAL A 287 13.83 -11.55 -0.48
CA VAL A 287 14.06 -12.27 0.78
C VAL A 287 15.14 -11.59 1.61
N LYS A 288 14.98 -11.61 2.95
CA LYS A 288 15.88 -10.99 3.93
C LYS A 288 16.20 -9.52 3.62
N ALA A 289 15.27 -8.78 3.10
CA ALA A 289 15.42 -7.34 2.93
C ALA A 289 14.97 -6.61 4.20
N PRO A 290 15.68 -5.56 4.67
CA PRO A 290 15.18 -4.67 5.72
C PRO A 290 13.78 -4.15 5.41
N PHE A 291 13.49 -4.00 4.16
CA PHE A 291 12.22 -3.74 3.55
C PHE A 291 11.09 -4.67 4.08
N ASN A 292 11.28 -6.00 4.11
CA ASN A 292 10.23 -6.93 4.57
C ASN A 292 9.78 -6.67 6.00
N MET A 293 10.68 -6.22 6.88
CA MET A 293 10.33 -5.86 8.25
C MET A 293 9.45 -4.61 8.34
N LEU A 294 9.67 -3.66 7.44
CA LEU A 294 8.97 -2.39 7.41
C LEU A 294 7.65 -2.46 6.61
N THR A 295 7.48 -3.46 5.78
CA THR A 295 6.43 -3.56 4.77
C THR A 295 5.55 -4.79 4.91
N PHE A 296 5.45 -5.34 6.13
CA PHE A 296 4.54 -6.45 6.43
C PHE A 296 4.79 -7.68 5.54
N ASN A 297 6.07 -7.98 5.23
CA ASN A 297 6.49 -9.08 4.36
C ASN A 297 6.06 -8.99 2.88
N ASP A 298 5.73 -7.80 2.38
CA ASP A 298 5.33 -7.58 0.99
C ASP A 298 6.36 -8.07 -0.05
N GLY A 299 7.63 -8.23 0.34
CA GLY A 299 8.65 -8.81 -0.53
C GLY A 299 8.40 -10.26 -0.96
N TYR A 300 7.47 -10.99 -0.33
CA TYR A 300 7.04 -12.34 -0.78
C TYR A 300 5.94 -12.25 -1.85
N HIS A 301 6.15 -11.46 -2.87
CA HIS A 301 5.15 -11.03 -3.82
C HIS A 301 4.63 -12.15 -4.75
N ILE A 302 5.45 -13.16 -5.07
CA ILE A 302 4.99 -14.37 -5.79
C ILE A 302 3.89 -15.08 -4.98
N VAL A 303 4.13 -15.28 -3.68
CA VAL A 303 3.16 -15.94 -2.79
C VAL A 303 1.88 -15.12 -2.69
N HIS A 304 2.01 -13.78 -2.68
CA HIS A 304 0.89 -12.86 -2.68
C HIS A 304 0.01 -13.01 -3.94
N HIS A 305 0.59 -13.08 -5.14
CA HIS A 305 -0.18 -13.32 -6.36
C HIS A 305 -0.84 -14.70 -6.39
N LEU A 306 -0.18 -15.73 -5.85
CA LEU A 306 -0.75 -17.09 -5.77
C LEU A 306 -1.91 -17.18 -4.77
N ASN A 307 -1.85 -16.46 -3.66
CA ASN A 307 -2.88 -16.47 -2.62
C ASN A 307 -2.88 -15.15 -1.84
N SER A 308 -3.54 -14.16 -2.39
CA SER A 308 -3.59 -12.80 -1.86
C SER A 308 -4.20 -12.66 -0.45
N VAL A 309 -4.88 -13.69 0.07
CA VAL A 309 -5.49 -13.68 1.40
C VAL A 309 -4.54 -14.20 2.49
N ARG A 310 -3.49 -14.94 2.13
CA ARG A 310 -2.63 -15.67 3.07
C ARG A 310 -1.27 -15.04 3.38
N ILE A 311 -0.99 -13.84 2.91
CA ILE A 311 0.28 -13.20 3.24
C ILE A 311 0.11 -12.31 4.46
N ALA A 312 0.62 -12.74 5.54
CA ALA A 312 1.28 -12.00 6.61
C ALA A 312 1.94 -12.99 7.57
#